data_dc24c66c1dc5fdae426c687cd6f5a290
#
_entry.id   dc24c66c1dc5fdae426c687cd6f5a290
#
_cell.length_a   1.000
_cell.length_b   1.000
_cell.length_c   1.000
_cell.angle_alpha   90.00
_cell.angle_beta   90.00
_cell.angle_gamma   90.00
#
_symmetry.space_group_name_H-M   'P 1'
#
loop_
_entity.id
_entity.type
_entity.pdbx_description
1 polymer ?
#
loop_
_entity_poly.entity_id
_entity_poly.type
_entity_poly.pdbx_seq_one_letter_code
_entity_poly.pdbx_strand_id
1 'polypeptide(L)'
;MMVLRAGWQYDQGMQCGPAANAAKYLAAEAGFHACEQAVMTHGGFGYAKEYHVERYLRESLIPRIAPISPQLILSFIAEKVLGLPKSY
;
A
#
# COMPACT_ATOMS: atom_id res chain seq x y z
N MET A 1 -8.68 6.44 5.09
CA MET A 1 -10.11 6.30 4.76
C MET A 1 -10.46 4.94 4.16
N MET A 2 -9.77 4.50 3.09
CA MET A 2 -10.10 3.21 2.43
C MET A 2 -9.98 1.99 3.35
N VAL A 3 -8.99 1.97 4.25
CA VAL A 3 -8.84 0.90 5.25
C VAL A 3 -10.07 0.80 6.16
N LEU A 4 -10.55 1.95 6.64
CA LEU A 4 -11.75 1.99 7.49
C LEU A 4 -12.99 1.54 6.73
N ARG A 5 -13.11 1.92 5.46
CA ARG A 5 -14.21 1.47 4.59
C ARG A 5 -14.20 -0.05 4.44
N ALA A 6 -13.04 -0.63 4.15
CA ALA A 6 -12.92 -2.08 4.00
C ALA A 6 -13.30 -2.82 5.28
N GLY A 7 -12.82 -2.33 6.43
CA GLY A 7 -13.15 -2.89 7.75
C GLY A 7 -14.64 -2.80 8.04
N TRP A 8 -15.25 -1.63 7.81
CA TRP A 8 -16.67 -1.45 8.00
C TRP A 8 -17.51 -2.38 7.13
N GLN A 9 -17.15 -2.52 5.84
CA GLN A 9 -17.84 -3.45 4.94
C GLN A 9 -17.75 -4.89 5.43
N TYR A 10 -16.57 -5.29 5.91
CA TYR A 10 -16.37 -6.62 6.49
C TYR A 10 -17.28 -6.84 7.69
N ASP A 11 -17.32 -5.88 8.62
CA ASP A 11 -18.14 -5.96 9.83
C ASP A 11 -19.65 -6.04 9.53
N GLN A 12 -20.09 -5.46 8.41
CA GLN A 12 -21.48 -5.51 7.95
C GLN A 12 -21.80 -6.79 7.14
N GLY A 13 -20.86 -7.70 6.99
CA GLY A 13 -21.04 -8.91 6.18
C GLY A 13 -21.13 -8.64 4.67
N MET A 14 -20.68 -7.47 4.23
CA MET A 14 -20.68 -7.09 2.82
C MET A 14 -19.43 -7.63 2.10
N GLN A 15 -19.50 -7.72 0.80
CA GLN A 15 -18.33 -8.02 -0.01
C GLN A 15 -17.34 -6.85 0.06
N CYS A 16 -16.13 -7.10 0.59
CA CYS A 16 -15.12 -6.07 0.80
C CYS A 16 -13.87 -6.23 -0.09
N GLY A 17 -13.86 -7.20 -1.00
CA GLY A 17 -12.71 -7.48 -1.86
C GLY A 17 -12.14 -6.25 -2.59
N PRO A 18 -12.94 -5.50 -3.34
CA PRO A 18 -12.46 -4.27 -4.00
C PRO A 18 -11.91 -3.24 -3.03
N ALA A 19 -12.61 -2.98 -1.91
CA ALA A 19 -12.16 -2.01 -0.91
C ALA A 19 -10.87 -2.47 -0.21
N ALA A 20 -10.75 -3.77 0.12
CA ALA A 20 -9.56 -4.32 0.75
C ALA A 20 -8.33 -4.23 -0.18
N ASN A 21 -8.49 -4.55 -1.46
CA ASN A 21 -7.42 -4.43 -2.44
C ASN A 21 -6.99 -2.98 -2.64
N ALA A 22 -7.94 -2.07 -2.78
CA ALA A 22 -7.66 -0.64 -2.88
C ALA A 22 -6.96 -0.10 -1.62
N ALA A 23 -7.42 -0.53 -0.44
CA ALA A 23 -6.81 -0.15 0.83
C ALA A 23 -5.36 -0.59 0.93
N LYS A 24 -5.08 -1.83 0.55
CA LYS A 24 -3.71 -2.38 0.56
C LYS A 24 -2.80 -1.58 -0.38
N TYR A 25 -3.25 -1.31 -1.60
CA TYR A 25 -2.49 -0.54 -2.57
C TYR A 25 -2.19 0.88 -2.07
N LEU A 26 -3.23 1.61 -1.67
CA LEU A 26 -3.11 3.00 -1.25
C LEU A 26 -2.28 3.15 0.04
N ALA A 27 -2.47 2.24 1.01
CA ALA A 27 -1.74 2.29 2.26
C ALA A 27 -0.25 1.98 2.05
N ALA A 28 0.07 1.01 1.19
CA ALA A 28 1.46 0.67 0.88
C ALA A 28 2.18 1.83 0.18
N GLU A 29 1.52 2.49 -0.78
CA GLU A 29 2.08 3.66 -1.46
C GLU A 29 2.27 4.84 -0.49
N ALA A 30 1.27 5.13 0.33
CA ALA A 30 1.33 6.21 1.32
C ALA A 30 2.43 5.96 2.36
N GLY A 31 2.56 4.74 2.85
CA GLY A 31 3.57 4.36 3.82
C GLY A 31 4.99 4.50 3.27
N PHE A 32 5.21 4.03 2.05
CA PHE A 32 6.51 4.19 1.39
C PHE A 32 6.85 5.66 1.19
N HIS A 33 5.92 6.45 0.66
CA HIS A 33 6.13 7.88 0.44
C HIS A 33 6.44 8.62 1.75
N ALA A 34 5.73 8.30 2.84
CA ALA A 34 5.99 8.91 4.15
C ALA A 34 7.41 8.60 4.64
N CYS A 35 7.86 7.34 4.48
CA CYS A 35 9.21 6.94 4.88
C CYS A 35 10.28 7.59 3.99
N GLU A 36 10.04 7.71 2.69
CA GLU A 36 10.92 8.43 1.78
C GLU A 36 11.07 9.90 2.21
N GLN A 37 9.95 10.57 2.49
CA GLN A 37 9.97 11.96 2.95
C GLN A 37 10.68 12.11 4.31
N ALA A 38 10.54 11.13 5.19
CA ALA A 38 11.25 11.12 6.47
C ALA A 38 12.78 11.12 6.26
N VAL A 39 13.28 10.27 5.36
CA VAL A 39 14.71 10.25 5.01
C VAL A 39 15.13 11.59 4.45
N MET A 40 14.38 12.15 3.51
CA MET A 40 14.70 13.44 2.89
C MET A 40 14.69 14.58 3.90
N THR A 41 13.75 14.57 4.84
CA THR A 41 13.64 15.59 5.89
C THR A 41 14.83 15.57 6.83
N HIS A 42 15.38 14.39 7.12
CA HIS A 42 16.58 14.25 7.94
C HIS A 42 17.86 14.67 7.19
N GLY A 43 17.80 14.85 5.88
CA GLY A 43 18.98 15.17 5.08
C GLY A 43 20.04 14.07 5.16
N GLY A 44 21.31 14.44 5.28
CA GLY A 44 22.41 13.47 5.39
C GLY A 44 22.25 12.50 6.57
N PHE A 45 21.68 12.94 7.68
CA PHE A 45 21.39 12.07 8.83
C PHE A 45 20.34 11.01 8.53
N GLY A 46 19.48 11.21 7.54
CA GLY A 46 18.50 10.20 7.10
C GLY A 46 19.15 8.96 6.50
N TYR A 47 20.36 9.10 6.00
CA TYR A 47 21.15 7.97 5.48
C TYR A 47 21.88 7.20 6.59
N ALA A 48 22.02 7.77 7.78
CA ALA A 48 22.74 7.19 8.90
C ALA A 48 21.85 6.21 9.69
N LYS A 49 22.42 5.07 10.07
CA LYS A 49 21.69 4.00 10.78
C LYS A 49 21.18 4.46 12.15
N GLU A 50 21.86 5.37 12.81
CA GLU A 50 21.55 5.82 14.16
C GLU A 50 20.17 6.50 14.26
N TYR A 51 19.65 7.05 13.17
CA TYR A 51 18.37 7.76 13.15
C TYR A 51 17.19 6.88 12.75
N HIS A 52 17.44 5.63 12.35
CA HIS A 52 16.45 4.60 12.06
C HIS A 52 15.53 4.85 10.85
N VAL A 53 15.43 6.09 10.32
CA VAL A 53 14.54 6.38 9.20
C VAL A 53 14.92 5.61 7.93
N GLU A 54 16.21 5.31 7.73
CA GLU A 54 16.67 4.46 6.61
C GLU A 54 16.12 3.03 6.74
N ARG A 55 16.01 2.52 7.96
CA ARG A 55 15.45 1.21 8.23
C ARG A 55 13.94 1.20 7.94
N TYR A 56 13.22 2.23 8.36
CA TYR A 56 11.79 2.34 8.07
C TYR A 56 11.54 2.42 6.56
N LEU A 57 12.39 3.10 5.80
CA LEU A 57 12.30 3.13 4.34
C LEU A 57 12.44 1.72 3.76
N ARG A 58 13.44 0.95 4.18
CA ARG A 58 13.63 -0.44 3.73
C ARG A 58 12.44 -1.32 4.09
N GLU A 59 11.97 -1.22 5.34
CA GLU A 59 10.84 -2.02 5.82
C GLU A 59 9.53 -1.65 5.11
N SER A 60 9.36 -0.37 4.73
CA SER A 60 8.15 0.09 4.03
C SER A 60 8.00 -0.48 2.61
N LEU A 61 9.05 -1.11 2.06
CA LEU A 61 8.95 -1.81 0.79
C LEU A 61 8.17 -3.13 0.91
N ILE A 62 8.16 -3.75 2.08
CA ILE A 62 7.50 -5.05 2.27
C ILE A 62 6.02 -5.02 1.87
N PRO A 63 5.20 -4.04 2.33
CA PRO A 63 3.80 -3.96 1.90
C PRO A 63 3.61 -3.70 0.40
N ARG A 64 4.62 -3.18 -0.29
CA ARG A 64 4.57 -2.97 -1.74
C ARG A 64 4.92 -4.25 -2.51
N ILE A 65 5.65 -5.17 -1.90
CA ILE A 65 6.11 -6.40 -2.54
C ILE A 65 5.19 -7.58 -2.20
N ALA A 66 4.80 -7.70 -0.93
CA ALA A 66 4.14 -8.88 -0.40
C ALA A 66 2.82 -8.51 0.31
N PRO A 67 1.88 -9.47 0.40
CA PRO A 67 1.87 -10.76 -0.30
C PRO A 67 1.45 -10.62 -1.77
N ILE A 68 0.81 -9.51 -2.12
CA ILE A 68 0.28 -9.23 -3.46
C ILE A 68 0.91 -7.95 -4.00
N SER A 69 1.45 -8.02 -5.21
CA SER A 69 2.09 -6.87 -5.86
C SER A 69 1.08 -5.77 -6.23
N PRO A 70 1.53 -4.51 -6.33
CA PRO A 70 0.67 -3.42 -6.82
C PRO A 70 0.09 -3.71 -8.21
N GLN A 71 0.86 -4.34 -9.08
CA GLN A 71 0.42 -4.67 -10.43
C GLN A 71 -0.75 -5.64 -10.42
N LEU A 72 -0.71 -6.68 -9.57
CA LEU A 72 -1.82 -7.63 -9.44
C LEU A 72 -3.07 -6.96 -8.84
N ILE A 73 -2.90 -6.05 -7.89
CA ILE A 73 -4.03 -5.30 -7.33
C ILE A 73 -4.69 -4.43 -8.39
N LEU A 74 -3.90 -3.70 -9.17
CA LEU A 74 -4.43 -2.86 -10.26
C LEU A 74 -5.13 -3.71 -11.32
N SER A 75 -4.58 -4.88 -11.67
CA SER A 75 -5.23 -5.82 -12.59
C SER A 75 -6.56 -6.33 -12.02
N PHE A 76 -6.60 -6.66 -10.74
CA PHE A 76 -7.84 -7.07 -10.07
C PHE A 76 -8.91 -5.97 -10.15
N ILE A 77 -8.53 -4.73 -9.84
CA ILE A 77 -9.46 -3.59 -9.89
C ILE A 77 -9.95 -3.37 -11.33
N ALA A 78 -9.05 -3.41 -12.30
CA ALA A 78 -9.39 -3.25 -13.71
C ALA A 78 -10.40 -4.30 -14.15
N GLU A 79 -10.17 -5.56 -13.81
CA GLU A 79 -11.04 -6.67 -14.20
C GLU A 79 -12.36 -6.69 -13.41
N LYS A 80 -12.29 -6.62 -12.10
CA LYS A 80 -13.45 -6.87 -11.22
C LYS A 80 -14.28 -5.65 -10.92
N VAL A 81 -13.69 -4.46 -10.94
CA VAL A 81 -14.40 -3.19 -10.64
C VAL A 81 -14.77 -2.48 -11.92
N LEU A 82 -13.83 -2.35 -12.86
CA LEU A 82 -14.04 -1.61 -14.09
C LEU A 82 -14.58 -2.49 -15.24
N GLY A 83 -14.59 -3.81 -15.07
CA GLY A 83 -15.09 -4.73 -16.09
C GLY A 83 -14.21 -4.86 -17.33
N LEU A 84 -12.92 -4.50 -17.23
CA LEU A 84 -11.99 -4.60 -18.34
C LEU A 84 -11.59 -6.06 -18.60
N PRO A 85 -11.18 -6.41 -19.84
CA PRO A 85 -10.74 -7.76 -20.14
C PRO A 85 -9.45 -8.11 -19.38
N LYS A 86 -9.35 -9.37 -19.02
CA LYS A 86 -8.16 -9.91 -18.38
C LYS A 86 -6.98 -9.88 -19.34
N SER A 87 -5.84 -9.35 -18.88
CA SER A 87 -4.66 -9.13 -19.73
C SER A 87 -3.54 -10.18 -19.53
N TYR A 88 -3.76 -11.13 -18.65
CA TYR A 88 -2.74 -12.15 -18.33
C TYR A 88 -3.32 -13.55 -18.18
#